data_47934450e72b1e878c31500db6f95528
#
_entry.id   47934450e72b1e878c31500db6f95528
#
_cell.length_a   1.000
_cell.length_b   1.000
_cell.length_c   1.000
_cell.angle_alpha   90.00
_cell.angle_beta   90.00
_cell.angle_gamma   90.00
#
_symmetry.space_group_name_H-M   'P 1'
#
loop_
_entity.id
_entity.type
_entity.pdbx_description
1 polymer ?
#
loop_
_entity_poly.entity_id
_entity_poly.type
_entity_poly.pdbx_seq_one_letter_code
_entity_poly.pdbx_strand_id
1 'polypeptide(L)'
;MGTLYGIDGALLERQYRNHPSGYLHWDQLAHAQDRLLFEKNIGAYVCIDEVALSRGELYTILTNKAAHGGKGSIIAIIKGTDVCTVSSVLLRLSRRRRYQVRGITLNMAPNMEQIARNCFPAAKRVTDRFHVQKQAYEAVQQMRVKARWEALDEESTQIAYAKACGRIYHAPVFSNGDTRKQLLARSIYLLYKKESLWTQSQRERADILFKEYPEIKKGYYLAMRLGLIYHQCKFKDVALTRLAR
;
A
#
# COMPACT_ATOMS: atom_id res chain seq x y z
N MET A 1 15.75 -17.56 18.49
CA MET A 1 17.08 -17.81 19.09
C MET A 1 17.01 -18.49 20.46
N GLY A 2 16.17 -18.05 21.40
CA GLY A 2 16.08 -18.66 22.74
C GLY A 2 15.86 -20.17 22.73
N THR A 3 14.93 -20.65 21.92
CA THR A 3 14.60 -22.09 21.80
C THR A 3 15.76 -22.93 21.27
N LEU A 4 16.60 -22.36 20.40
CA LEU A 4 17.74 -23.08 19.80
C LEU A 4 18.89 -23.30 20.77
N TYR A 5 19.05 -22.45 21.77
CA TYR A 5 20.14 -22.49 22.75
C TYR A 5 19.67 -22.80 24.17
N GLY A 6 18.39 -23.16 24.37
CA GLY A 6 17.82 -23.42 25.71
C GLY A 6 17.80 -22.21 26.64
N ILE A 7 17.84 -20.99 26.08
CA ILE A 7 17.87 -19.74 26.85
C ILE A 7 16.47 -19.10 26.85
N ASP A 8 16.03 -18.62 28.01
CA ASP A 8 14.79 -17.81 28.10
C ASP A 8 14.94 -16.55 27.25
N GLY A 9 14.11 -16.43 26.20
CA GLY A 9 14.13 -15.31 25.28
C GLY A 9 13.81 -13.97 25.94
N ALA A 10 12.91 -13.96 26.92
CA ALA A 10 12.55 -12.76 27.67
C ALA A 10 13.69 -12.28 28.59
N LEU A 11 14.40 -13.23 29.19
CA LEU A 11 15.58 -12.93 29.96
C LEU A 11 16.69 -12.34 29.09
N LEU A 12 16.95 -12.95 27.93
CA LEU A 12 17.96 -12.48 26.98
C LEU A 12 17.63 -11.06 26.47
N GLU A 13 16.38 -10.82 26.10
CA GLU A 13 15.92 -9.48 25.67
C GLU A 13 16.14 -8.44 26.78
N ARG A 14 15.76 -8.76 28.02
CA ARG A 14 15.95 -7.87 29.17
C ARG A 14 17.43 -7.59 29.44
N GLN A 15 18.29 -8.61 29.38
CA GLN A 15 19.73 -8.45 29.55
C GLN A 15 20.33 -7.59 28.44
N TYR A 16 20.00 -7.86 27.19
CA TYR A 16 20.46 -7.06 26.05
C TYR A 16 20.02 -5.59 26.18
N ARG A 17 18.74 -5.37 26.47
CA ARG A 17 18.18 -4.01 26.64
C ARG A 17 18.87 -3.23 27.77
N ASN A 18 19.10 -3.89 28.92
CA ASN A 18 19.58 -3.20 30.12
C ASN A 18 21.10 -2.98 30.12
N HIS A 19 21.87 -3.77 29.37
CA HIS A 19 23.31 -3.72 29.40
C HIS A 19 23.95 -3.40 28.03
N PRO A 20 23.94 -4.30 27.02
CA PRO A 20 24.70 -4.07 25.79
C PRO A 20 24.09 -3.03 24.84
N SER A 21 22.76 -2.86 24.83
CA SER A 21 22.09 -2.00 23.83
C SER A 21 22.27 -0.50 24.03
N GLY A 22 22.70 -0.06 25.21
CA GLY A 22 22.71 1.37 25.57
C GLY A 22 21.31 1.99 25.67
N TYR A 23 20.24 1.19 25.63
CA TYR A 23 18.86 1.66 25.59
C TYR A 23 18.48 2.55 26.78
N LEU A 24 18.98 2.23 27.99
CA LEU A 24 18.69 3.00 29.20
C LEU A 24 19.32 4.40 29.22
N HIS A 25 20.36 4.62 28.40
CA HIS A 25 21.06 5.90 28.26
C HIS A 25 20.74 6.60 26.95
N TRP A 26 19.73 6.10 26.21
CA TRP A 26 19.32 6.70 24.95
C TRP A 26 18.62 8.04 25.17
N ASP A 27 19.10 9.08 24.53
CA ASP A 27 18.62 10.46 24.66
C ASP A 27 17.14 10.67 24.30
N GLN A 28 16.57 9.78 23.49
CA GLN A 28 15.17 9.82 23.10
C GLN A 28 14.25 8.91 23.93
N LEU A 29 14.78 8.19 24.92
CA LEU A 29 14.03 7.20 25.69
C LEU A 29 12.75 7.78 26.32
N ALA A 30 12.84 9.00 26.89
CA ALA A 30 11.72 9.66 27.58
C ALA A 30 10.48 9.89 26.69
N HIS A 31 10.64 9.92 25.38
CA HIS A 31 9.54 10.16 24.45
C HIS A 31 9.48 9.16 23.28
N ALA A 32 10.20 8.05 23.41
CA ALA A 32 10.30 7.04 22.35
C ALA A 32 8.96 6.38 21.99
N GLN A 33 7.99 6.36 22.91
CA GLN A 33 6.66 5.84 22.69
C GLN A 33 5.81 6.72 21.77
N ASP A 34 6.07 8.03 21.77
CA ASP A 34 5.29 9.00 21.01
C ASP A 34 6.01 9.43 19.73
N ARG A 35 7.33 9.61 19.81
CA ARG A 35 8.11 10.11 18.68
C ARG A 35 9.59 9.76 18.77
N LEU A 36 10.21 9.61 17.59
CA LEU A 36 11.65 9.55 17.40
C LEU A 36 12.05 10.59 16.34
N LEU A 37 13.16 11.30 16.57
CA LEU A 37 13.70 12.30 15.65
C LEU A 37 15.20 12.10 15.44
N PHE A 38 15.62 12.00 14.17
CA PHE A 38 17.00 11.85 13.75
C PHE A 38 17.37 12.95 12.73
N GLU A 39 17.50 14.16 13.19
CA GLU A 39 17.72 15.35 12.35
C GLU A 39 18.91 15.22 11.40
N LYS A 40 19.97 14.52 11.83
CA LYS A 40 21.19 14.30 11.04
C LYS A 40 20.93 13.50 9.76
N ASN A 41 19.83 12.75 9.71
CA ASN A 41 19.45 11.90 8.59
C ASN A 41 18.69 12.65 7.47
N ILE A 42 18.34 13.92 7.67
CA ILE A 42 17.61 14.70 6.66
C ILE A 42 18.46 14.88 5.41
N GLY A 43 17.91 14.44 4.26
CA GLY A 43 18.49 14.66 2.93
C GLY A 43 17.69 15.64 2.09
N ALA A 44 18.13 15.87 0.86
CA ALA A 44 17.47 16.76 -0.08
C ALA A 44 16.10 16.20 -0.56
N TYR A 45 15.92 14.90 -0.53
CA TYR A 45 14.69 14.22 -0.94
C TYR A 45 14.22 13.29 0.18
N VAL A 46 13.01 13.52 0.63
CA VAL A 46 12.39 12.76 1.73
C VAL A 46 11.10 12.11 1.28
N CYS A 47 10.65 11.11 2.02
CA CYS A 47 9.35 10.49 1.86
C CYS A 47 8.62 10.52 3.19
N ILE A 48 7.34 10.89 3.18
CA ILE A 48 6.45 10.79 4.33
C ILE A 48 5.35 9.79 4.01
N ASP A 49 5.10 8.87 4.93
CA ASP A 49 4.09 7.82 4.76
C ASP A 49 3.46 7.42 6.10
N GLU A 50 2.31 6.79 6.04
CA GLU A 50 1.59 6.23 7.18
C GLU A 50 1.83 4.72 7.26
N VAL A 51 2.10 4.25 8.47
CA VAL A 51 2.30 2.82 8.72
C VAL A 51 1.42 2.40 9.91
N ALA A 52 0.62 1.36 9.70
CA ALA A 52 -0.05 0.67 10.79
C ALA A 52 0.92 -0.36 11.39
N LEU A 53 1.25 -0.19 12.66
CA LEU A 53 2.00 -1.17 13.43
C LEU A 53 1.05 -2.10 14.20
N SER A 54 1.60 -2.90 15.12
CA SER A 54 0.81 -3.83 15.92
C SER A 54 -0.35 -3.15 16.65
N ARG A 55 -1.47 -3.86 16.79
CA ARG A 55 -2.69 -3.42 17.48
C ARG A 55 -3.43 -2.24 16.84
N GLY A 56 -3.19 -1.96 15.54
CA GLY A 56 -3.89 -0.90 14.80
C GLY A 56 -3.41 0.51 15.11
N GLU A 57 -2.31 0.67 15.82
CA GLU A 57 -1.69 1.97 16.03
C GLU A 57 -1.10 2.49 14.72
N LEU A 58 -1.44 3.74 14.37
CA LEU A 58 -0.94 4.42 13.19
C LEU A 58 0.26 5.30 13.55
N TYR A 59 1.26 5.27 12.70
CA TYR A 59 2.45 6.08 12.81
C TYR A 59 2.73 6.81 11.51
N THR A 60 3.18 8.06 11.60
CA THR A 60 3.76 8.80 10.48
C THR A 60 5.27 8.60 10.48
N ILE A 61 5.81 8.13 9.37
CA ILE A 61 7.25 7.91 9.20
C ILE A 61 7.79 8.85 8.13
N LEU A 62 8.84 9.59 8.48
CA LEU A 62 9.60 10.42 7.55
C LEU A 62 10.95 9.77 7.28
N THR A 63 11.28 9.55 6.00
CA THR A 63 12.51 8.87 5.58
C THR A 63 13.33 9.69 4.59
N ASN A 64 14.65 9.46 4.58
CA ASN A 64 15.58 9.98 3.61
C ASN A 64 15.68 9.03 2.41
N LYS A 65 15.30 9.48 1.23
CA LYS A 65 15.30 8.66 0.00
C LYS A 65 16.73 8.27 -0.43
N ALA A 66 17.73 9.10 -0.16
CA ALA A 66 19.11 8.82 -0.55
C ALA A 66 19.73 7.64 0.23
N ALA A 67 19.19 7.32 1.40
CA ALA A 67 19.70 6.20 2.21
C ALA A 67 19.15 4.83 1.79
N HIS A 68 18.20 4.77 0.85
CA HIS A 68 17.66 3.53 0.24
C HIS A 68 17.28 2.43 1.24
N GLY A 69 16.72 2.79 2.40
CA GLY A 69 16.33 1.86 3.45
C GLY A 69 17.47 1.41 4.38
N GLY A 70 18.71 1.83 4.13
CA GLY A 70 19.86 1.52 4.96
C GLY A 70 19.99 2.42 6.20
N LYS A 71 21.16 2.40 6.83
CA LYS A 71 21.49 3.23 7.99
C LYS A 71 21.29 4.72 7.66
N GLY A 72 20.58 5.44 8.53
CA GLY A 72 20.26 6.86 8.32
C GLY A 72 19.05 7.12 7.45
N SER A 73 18.24 6.09 7.11
CA SER A 73 17.00 6.27 6.36
C SER A 73 15.91 6.95 7.17
N ILE A 74 15.76 6.62 8.44
CA ILE A 74 14.70 7.15 9.29
C ILE A 74 15.09 8.54 9.77
N ILE A 75 14.22 9.53 9.50
CA ILE A 75 14.33 10.90 9.98
C ILE A 75 13.43 11.11 11.18
N ALA A 76 12.19 10.59 11.09
CA ALA A 76 11.23 10.67 12.18
C ALA A 76 10.29 9.46 12.17
N ILE A 77 9.87 9.04 13.35
CA ILE A 77 8.72 8.16 13.59
C ILE A 77 7.84 8.88 14.60
N ILE A 78 6.56 9.07 14.28
CA ILE A 78 5.65 9.86 15.10
C ILE A 78 4.35 9.09 15.26
N LYS A 79 3.89 8.89 16.49
CA LYS A 79 2.60 8.26 16.75
C LYS A 79 1.46 9.18 16.30
N GLY A 80 0.55 8.62 15.51
CA GLY A 80 -0.57 9.34 14.90
C GLY A 80 -0.29 9.88 13.50
N THR A 81 -1.35 10.38 12.88
CA THR A 81 -1.38 10.87 11.49
C THR A 81 -2.03 12.26 11.37
N ASP A 82 -2.43 12.83 12.51
CA ASP A 82 -3.06 14.12 12.58
C ASP A 82 -2.06 15.27 12.32
N VAL A 83 -2.54 16.28 11.57
CA VAL A 83 -1.71 17.39 11.10
C VAL A 83 -1.04 18.16 12.24
N CYS A 84 -1.78 18.44 13.30
CA CYS A 84 -1.25 19.24 14.43
C CYS A 84 -0.16 18.49 15.17
N THR A 85 -0.41 17.23 15.52
CA THR A 85 0.54 16.37 16.24
C THR A 85 1.81 16.16 15.42
N VAL A 86 1.68 15.73 14.16
CA VAL A 86 2.84 15.45 13.32
C VAL A 86 3.62 16.72 13.00
N SER A 87 2.94 17.82 12.67
CA SER A 87 3.63 19.10 12.41
C SER A 87 4.35 19.62 13.63
N SER A 88 3.77 19.54 14.84
CA SER A 88 4.41 20.00 16.08
C SER A 88 5.73 19.29 16.36
N VAL A 89 5.80 18.00 16.03
CA VAL A 89 7.02 17.20 16.15
C VAL A 89 8.04 17.54 15.06
N LEU A 90 7.62 17.59 13.79
CA LEU A 90 8.51 17.90 12.67
C LEU A 90 9.06 19.34 12.71
N LEU A 91 8.33 20.29 13.29
CA LEU A 91 8.80 21.65 13.48
C LEU A 91 9.93 21.78 14.54
N ARG A 92 10.19 20.74 15.33
CA ARG A 92 11.36 20.66 16.22
C ARG A 92 12.68 20.45 15.44
N LEU A 93 12.60 19.92 14.22
CA LEU A 93 13.72 19.87 13.30
C LEU A 93 14.16 21.30 12.96
N SER A 94 15.46 21.60 12.94
CA SER A 94 15.93 22.94 12.68
C SER A 94 15.41 23.50 11.36
N ARG A 95 15.08 24.79 11.34
CA ARG A 95 14.59 25.49 10.14
C ARG A 95 15.54 25.30 8.96
N ARG A 96 16.85 25.42 9.20
CA ARG A 96 17.87 25.21 8.18
C ARG A 96 17.74 23.85 7.50
N ARG A 97 17.60 22.77 8.26
CA ARG A 97 17.45 21.40 7.73
C ARG A 97 16.15 21.23 6.95
N ARG A 98 15.05 21.73 7.46
CA ARG A 98 13.74 21.63 6.78
C ARG A 98 13.74 22.38 5.44
N TYR A 99 14.40 23.52 5.34
CA TYR A 99 14.51 24.31 4.11
C TYR A 99 15.53 23.73 3.09
N GLN A 100 16.39 22.81 3.50
CA GLN A 100 17.27 22.07 2.59
C GLN A 100 16.54 20.98 1.80
N VAL A 101 15.34 20.58 2.23
CA VAL A 101 14.53 19.57 1.53
C VAL A 101 14.00 20.17 0.23
N ARG A 102 14.42 19.59 -0.88
CA ARG A 102 14.03 20.00 -2.24
C ARG A 102 12.80 19.30 -2.74
N GLY A 103 12.57 18.07 -2.30
CA GLY A 103 11.42 17.28 -2.69
C GLY A 103 10.94 16.37 -1.58
N ILE A 104 9.61 16.29 -1.45
CA ILE A 104 8.95 15.39 -0.51
C ILE A 104 7.95 14.53 -1.29
N THR A 105 8.13 13.21 -1.18
CA THR A 105 7.19 12.22 -1.71
C THR A 105 6.18 11.89 -0.62
N LEU A 106 4.90 11.85 -0.98
CA LEU A 106 3.80 11.60 -0.04
C LEU A 106 2.69 10.78 -0.73
N ASN A 107 1.86 10.15 0.08
CA ASN A 107 0.64 9.52 -0.39
C ASN A 107 -0.39 10.60 -0.83
N MET A 108 -1.59 10.20 -1.24
CA MET A 108 -2.62 11.11 -1.72
C MET A 108 -3.54 11.63 -0.59
N ALA A 109 -3.19 11.38 0.68
CA ALA A 109 -3.97 11.83 1.82
C ALA A 109 -3.82 13.35 2.05
N PRO A 110 -4.92 14.10 2.23
CA PRO A 110 -4.88 15.55 2.42
C PRO A 110 -4.09 16.00 3.66
N ASN A 111 -4.11 15.21 4.73
CA ASN A 111 -3.32 15.45 5.94
C ASN A 111 -1.81 15.44 5.64
N MET A 112 -1.31 14.51 4.84
CA MET A 112 0.11 14.43 4.47
C MET A 112 0.53 15.62 3.60
N GLU A 113 -0.33 16.05 2.68
CA GLU A 113 -0.12 17.26 1.89
C GLU A 113 -0.01 18.50 2.79
N GLN A 114 -0.88 18.63 3.79
CA GLN A 114 -0.86 19.76 4.71
C GLN A 114 0.36 19.74 5.62
N ILE A 115 0.75 18.57 6.16
CA ILE A 115 1.98 18.40 6.95
C ILE A 115 3.21 18.81 6.12
N ALA A 116 3.30 18.32 4.88
CA ALA A 116 4.41 18.64 3.99
C ALA A 116 4.50 20.15 3.73
N ARG A 117 3.37 20.81 3.51
CA ARG A 117 3.28 22.26 3.30
C ARG A 117 3.73 23.06 4.52
N ASN A 118 3.29 22.66 5.69
CA ASN A 118 3.60 23.33 6.96
C ASN A 118 5.07 23.16 7.37
N CYS A 119 5.61 21.95 7.19
CA CYS A 119 6.92 21.61 7.73
C CYS A 119 8.06 21.81 6.73
N PHE A 120 7.82 21.66 5.42
CA PHE A 120 8.81 21.70 4.36
C PHE A 120 8.40 22.65 3.22
N PRO A 121 8.24 23.96 3.50
CA PRO A 121 7.65 24.91 2.53
C PRO A 121 8.45 25.07 1.24
N ALA A 122 9.76 24.84 1.27
CA ALA A 122 10.64 24.91 0.09
C ALA A 122 10.61 23.61 -0.76
N ALA A 123 10.04 22.53 -0.24
CA ALA A 123 10.06 21.24 -0.92
C ALA A 123 8.97 21.16 -2.01
N LYS A 124 9.35 20.64 -3.18
CA LYS A 124 8.39 20.25 -4.21
C LYS A 124 7.67 18.97 -3.75
N ARG A 125 6.35 19.03 -3.65
CA ARG A 125 5.52 17.87 -3.28
C ARG A 125 5.32 16.98 -4.50
N VAL A 126 5.50 15.68 -4.31
CA VAL A 126 5.40 14.65 -5.36
C VAL A 126 4.55 13.51 -4.83
N THR A 127 3.48 13.18 -5.53
CA THR A 127 2.65 12.02 -5.19
C THR A 127 3.43 10.74 -5.45
N ASP A 128 3.37 9.79 -4.51
CA ASP A 128 4.01 8.50 -4.69
C ASP A 128 3.24 7.66 -5.74
N ARG A 129 3.98 7.26 -6.75
CA ARG A 129 3.44 6.41 -7.84
C ARG A 129 2.86 5.09 -7.34
N PHE A 130 3.39 4.55 -6.25
CA PHE A 130 2.88 3.30 -5.66
C PHE A 130 1.42 3.45 -5.23
N HIS A 131 1.07 4.54 -4.56
CA HIS A 131 -0.30 4.80 -4.13
C HIS A 131 -1.25 5.02 -5.32
N VAL A 132 -0.80 5.71 -6.37
CA VAL A 132 -1.59 5.86 -7.60
C VAL A 132 -1.85 4.50 -8.27
N GLN A 133 -0.80 3.67 -8.39
CA GLN A 133 -0.94 2.34 -8.97
C GLN A 133 -1.83 1.43 -8.12
N LYS A 134 -1.70 1.49 -6.80
CA LYS A 134 -2.54 0.75 -5.86
C LYS A 134 -4.01 1.10 -6.06
N GLN A 135 -4.36 2.39 -6.16
CA GLN A 135 -5.75 2.83 -6.41
C GLN A 135 -6.30 2.31 -7.73
N ALA A 136 -5.47 2.30 -8.79
CA ALA A 136 -5.90 1.72 -10.07
C ALA A 136 -6.23 0.22 -9.95
N TYR A 137 -5.42 -0.54 -9.24
CA TYR A 137 -5.72 -1.95 -8.97
C TYR A 137 -6.96 -2.12 -8.07
N GLU A 138 -7.10 -1.30 -7.05
CA GLU A 138 -8.27 -1.33 -6.17
C GLU A 138 -9.57 -1.03 -6.93
N ALA A 139 -9.55 -0.10 -7.88
CA ALA A 139 -10.69 0.16 -8.75
C ALA A 139 -11.09 -1.08 -9.57
N VAL A 140 -10.11 -1.80 -10.14
CA VAL A 140 -10.38 -3.07 -10.84
C VAL A 140 -10.97 -4.13 -9.89
N GLN A 141 -10.46 -4.20 -8.66
CA GLN A 141 -11.01 -5.12 -7.66
C GLN A 141 -12.45 -4.74 -7.25
N GLN A 142 -12.76 -3.46 -7.15
CA GLN A 142 -14.13 -3.02 -6.88
C GLN A 142 -15.10 -3.43 -8.00
N MET A 143 -14.69 -3.30 -9.27
CA MET A 143 -15.49 -3.79 -10.41
C MET A 143 -15.75 -5.31 -10.30
N ARG A 144 -14.69 -6.09 -9.97
CA ARG A 144 -14.82 -7.53 -9.75
C ARG A 144 -15.75 -7.87 -8.57
N VAL A 145 -15.60 -7.14 -7.45
CA VAL A 145 -16.45 -7.35 -6.26
C VAL A 145 -17.90 -7.04 -6.57
N LYS A 146 -18.18 -5.94 -7.27
CA LYS A 146 -19.53 -5.58 -7.71
C LYS A 146 -20.14 -6.71 -8.56
N ALA A 147 -19.43 -7.15 -9.60
CA ALA A 147 -19.89 -8.25 -10.45
C ALA A 147 -20.14 -9.56 -9.65
N ARG A 148 -19.32 -9.81 -8.61
CA ARG A 148 -19.51 -10.97 -7.74
C ARG A 148 -20.79 -10.88 -6.90
N TRP A 149 -21.13 -9.70 -6.38
CA TRP A 149 -22.38 -9.51 -5.66
C TRP A 149 -23.57 -9.68 -6.57
N GLU A 150 -23.55 -9.12 -7.78
CA GLU A 150 -24.57 -9.32 -8.79
C GLU A 150 -24.76 -10.82 -9.13
N ALA A 151 -23.67 -11.56 -9.30
CA ALA A 151 -23.73 -13.00 -9.55
C ALA A 151 -24.31 -13.81 -8.37
N LEU A 152 -24.06 -13.39 -7.13
CA LEU A 152 -24.63 -14.00 -5.92
C LEU A 152 -26.13 -13.73 -5.80
N ASP A 153 -26.57 -12.52 -6.10
CA ASP A 153 -27.98 -12.13 -6.06
C ASP A 153 -28.79 -12.86 -7.15
N GLU A 154 -28.23 -12.95 -8.38
CA GLU A 154 -28.82 -13.74 -9.46
C GLU A 154 -28.93 -15.20 -9.08
N GLU A 155 -27.88 -15.82 -8.54
CA GLU A 155 -27.92 -17.22 -8.10
C GLU A 155 -28.95 -17.46 -7.00
N SER A 156 -29.02 -16.54 -6.02
CA SER A 156 -30.03 -16.62 -4.93
C SER A 156 -31.44 -16.57 -5.46
N THR A 157 -31.70 -15.72 -6.45
CA THR A 157 -33.00 -15.62 -7.13
C THR A 157 -33.32 -16.90 -7.89
N GLN A 158 -32.34 -17.47 -8.60
CA GLN A 158 -32.54 -18.73 -9.34
C GLN A 158 -32.78 -19.92 -8.43
N ILE A 159 -32.10 -19.97 -7.27
CA ILE A 159 -32.32 -21.00 -6.24
C ILE A 159 -33.77 -20.91 -5.69
N ALA A 160 -34.21 -19.68 -5.35
CA ALA A 160 -35.55 -19.45 -4.83
C ALA A 160 -36.64 -19.87 -5.86
N TYR A 161 -36.43 -19.50 -7.12
CA TYR A 161 -37.32 -19.90 -8.21
C TYR A 161 -37.37 -21.42 -8.40
N ALA A 162 -36.21 -22.09 -8.46
CA ALA A 162 -36.15 -23.55 -8.58
C ALA A 162 -36.87 -24.24 -7.43
N LYS A 163 -36.67 -23.77 -6.20
CA LYS A 163 -37.37 -24.29 -5.00
C LYS A 163 -38.86 -24.12 -5.09
N ALA A 164 -39.34 -22.96 -5.55
CA ALA A 164 -40.77 -22.71 -5.74
C ALA A 164 -41.40 -23.65 -6.80
N CYS A 165 -40.59 -24.07 -7.80
CA CYS A 165 -40.99 -25.02 -8.82
C CYS A 165 -40.74 -26.49 -8.45
N GLY A 166 -40.33 -26.80 -7.20
CA GLY A 166 -40.00 -28.16 -6.77
C GLY A 166 -38.80 -28.78 -7.46
N ARG A 167 -37.86 -27.95 -7.97
CA ARG A 167 -36.68 -28.38 -8.71
C ARG A 167 -35.42 -28.12 -7.90
N ILE A 168 -34.35 -28.91 -8.13
CA ILE A 168 -33.02 -28.68 -7.58
C ILE A 168 -32.30 -27.74 -8.52
N TYR A 169 -31.73 -26.66 -7.98
CA TYR A 169 -30.90 -25.75 -8.75
C TYR A 169 -29.48 -26.32 -8.91
N HIS A 170 -29.00 -26.30 -10.13
CA HIS A 170 -27.58 -26.62 -10.47
C HIS A 170 -26.93 -25.40 -11.09
N ALA A 171 -25.91 -24.86 -10.42
CA ALA A 171 -25.19 -23.70 -10.94
C ALA A 171 -24.46 -24.05 -12.25
N PRO A 172 -24.62 -23.25 -13.32
CA PRO A 172 -23.85 -23.42 -14.56
C PRO A 172 -22.36 -23.27 -14.28
N VAL A 173 -21.55 -24.12 -14.92
CA VAL A 173 -20.09 -24.10 -14.80
C VAL A 173 -19.46 -23.72 -16.13
N PHE A 174 -18.36 -22.99 -16.08
CA PHE A 174 -17.52 -22.67 -17.24
C PHE A 174 -16.64 -23.88 -17.61
N SER A 175 -15.93 -23.77 -18.74
CA SER A 175 -15.02 -24.83 -19.22
C SER A 175 -13.92 -25.22 -18.26
N ASN A 176 -13.53 -24.33 -17.34
CA ASN A 176 -12.54 -24.58 -16.29
C ASN A 176 -13.16 -25.15 -14.99
N GLY A 177 -14.45 -25.47 -14.97
CA GLY A 177 -15.18 -26.00 -13.81
C GLY A 177 -15.58 -24.95 -12.76
N ASP A 178 -15.29 -23.67 -12.94
CA ASP A 178 -15.75 -22.62 -12.02
C ASP A 178 -17.21 -22.25 -12.32
N THR A 179 -18.01 -22.05 -11.30
CA THR A 179 -19.28 -21.29 -11.42
C THR A 179 -18.97 -19.80 -11.56
N ARG A 180 -19.95 -18.98 -11.98
CA ARG A 180 -19.78 -17.51 -12.13
C ARG A 180 -19.23 -16.86 -10.84
N LYS A 181 -19.79 -17.18 -9.68
CA LYS A 181 -19.30 -16.65 -8.38
C LYS A 181 -17.89 -17.12 -8.03
N GLN A 182 -17.54 -18.37 -8.41
CA GLN A 182 -16.20 -18.93 -8.18
C GLN A 182 -15.17 -18.31 -9.10
N LEU A 183 -15.50 -18.11 -10.38
CA LEU A 183 -14.67 -17.40 -11.34
C LEU A 183 -14.25 -16.03 -10.80
N LEU A 184 -15.24 -15.22 -10.35
CA LEU A 184 -15.01 -13.89 -9.79
C LEU A 184 -14.24 -13.93 -8.47
N ALA A 185 -14.53 -14.89 -7.58
CA ALA A 185 -13.82 -15.04 -6.31
C ALA A 185 -12.34 -15.39 -6.51
N ARG A 186 -12.05 -16.35 -7.40
CA ARG A 186 -10.70 -16.87 -7.65
C ARG A 186 -9.83 -15.97 -8.54
N SER A 187 -10.43 -14.93 -9.12
CA SER A 187 -9.74 -13.98 -10.01
C SER A 187 -9.01 -12.86 -9.30
N ILE A 188 -9.06 -12.75 -7.95
CA ILE A 188 -8.43 -11.68 -7.18
C ILE A 188 -6.96 -11.50 -7.59
N TYR A 189 -6.15 -12.53 -7.43
CA TYR A 189 -4.69 -12.44 -7.55
C TYR A 189 -4.20 -12.27 -8.98
N LEU A 190 -4.93 -12.78 -9.98
CA LEU A 190 -4.53 -12.63 -11.38
C LEU A 190 -4.66 -11.16 -11.83
N LEU A 191 -5.62 -10.41 -11.29
CA LEU A 191 -5.84 -9.00 -11.63
C LEU A 191 -4.78 -8.03 -11.06
N TYR A 192 -3.95 -8.49 -10.12
CA TYR A 192 -2.78 -7.75 -9.62
C TYR A 192 -1.49 -8.08 -10.39
N LYS A 193 -1.48 -9.14 -11.19
CA LYS A 193 -0.29 -9.64 -11.88
C LYS A 193 -0.29 -9.25 -13.35
N LYS A 194 0.90 -9.07 -13.92
CA LYS A 194 1.07 -9.01 -15.38
C LYS A 194 0.76 -10.39 -15.99
N GLU A 195 0.22 -10.41 -17.20
CA GLU A 195 -0.11 -11.65 -17.93
C GLU A 195 1.07 -12.62 -18.04
N SER A 196 2.30 -12.08 -18.20
CA SER A 196 3.52 -12.88 -18.26
C SER A 196 3.83 -13.65 -16.98
N LEU A 197 3.23 -13.26 -15.85
CA LEU A 197 3.40 -13.88 -14.55
C LEU A 197 2.23 -14.80 -14.15
N TRP A 198 1.25 -14.99 -15.04
CA TRP A 198 0.13 -15.90 -14.78
C TRP A 198 0.56 -17.35 -14.92
N THR A 199 0.08 -18.19 -14.01
CA THR A 199 0.11 -19.63 -14.19
C THR A 199 -0.87 -20.04 -15.29
N GLN A 200 -0.76 -21.27 -15.81
CA GLN A 200 -1.68 -21.78 -16.83
C GLN A 200 -3.15 -21.67 -16.38
N SER A 201 -3.46 -22.11 -15.17
CA SER A 201 -4.81 -22.01 -14.59
C SER A 201 -5.30 -20.56 -14.41
N GLN A 202 -4.38 -19.61 -14.14
CA GLN A 202 -4.75 -18.18 -14.09
C GLN A 202 -5.04 -17.62 -15.46
N ARG A 203 -4.32 -18.07 -16.50
CA ARG A 203 -4.54 -17.66 -17.89
C ARG A 203 -5.90 -18.13 -18.40
N GLU A 204 -6.21 -19.41 -18.23
CA GLU A 204 -7.52 -19.98 -18.59
C GLU A 204 -8.68 -19.25 -17.89
N ARG A 205 -8.49 -18.93 -16.60
CA ARG A 205 -9.49 -18.18 -15.83
C ARG A 205 -9.62 -16.74 -16.31
N ALA A 206 -8.51 -16.09 -16.67
CA ALA A 206 -8.51 -14.73 -17.22
C ALA A 206 -9.24 -14.65 -18.55
N ASP A 207 -9.04 -15.64 -19.44
CA ASP A 207 -9.68 -15.70 -20.75
C ASP A 207 -11.21 -15.77 -20.59
N ILE A 208 -11.71 -16.61 -19.68
CA ILE A 208 -13.14 -16.71 -19.39
C ILE A 208 -13.62 -15.41 -18.74
N LEU A 209 -12.91 -14.89 -17.71
CA LEU A 209 -13.30 -13.67 -17.01
C LEU A 209 -13.41 -12.48 -17.97
N PHE A 210 -12.46 -12.32 -18.86
CA PHE A 210 -12.40 -11.19 -19.79
C PHE A 210 -13.40 -11.30 -20.93
N LYS A 211 -13.85 -12.51 -21.26
CA LYS A 211 -14.95 -12.74 -22.19
C LYS A 211 -16.29 -12.38 -21.55
N GLU A 212 -16.52 -12.83 -20.33
CA GLU A 212 -17.78 -12.60 -19.59
C GLU A 212 -17.92 -11.16 -19.05
N TYR A 213 -16.77 -10.51 -18.71
CA TYR A 213 -16.74 -9.18 -18.09
C TYR A 213 -15.78 -8.23 -18.84
N PRO A 214 -16.18 -7.70 -20.01
CA PRO A 214 -15.34 -6.82 -20.83
C PRO A 214 -14.88 -5.55 -20.09
N GLU A 215 -15.69 -5.02 -19.17
CA GLU A 215 -15.34 -3.85 -18.38
C GLU A 215 -14.21 -4.13 -17.38
N ILE A 216 -14.17 -5.31 -16.76
CA ILE A 216 -13.05 -5.74 -15.91
C ILE A 216 -11.78 -5.89 -16.76
N LYS A 217 -11.88 -6.45 -17.96
CA LYS A 217 -10.78 -6.51 -18.92
C LYS A 217 -10.21 -5.13 -19.22
N LYS A 218 -11.08 -4.18 -19.58
CA LYS A 218 -10.70 -2.79 -19.87
C LYS A 218 -10.00 -2.13 -18.67
N GLY A 219 -10.59 -2.25 -17.48
CA GLY A 219 -10.00 -1.74 -16.24
C GLY A 219 -8.62 -2.34 -15.94
N TYR A 220 -8.47 -3.65 -16.10
CA TYR A 220 -7.21 -4.36 -15.94
C TYR A 220 -6.11 -3.81 -16.86
N TYR A 221 -6.39 -3.67 -18.15
CA TYR A 221 -5.40 -3.16 -19.11
C TYR A 221 -5.06 -1.70 -18.85
N LEU A 222 -6.02 -0.88 -18.45
CA LEU A 222 -5.75 0.52 -18.02
C LEU A 222 -4.82 0.58 -16.81
N ALA A 223 -5.07 -0.25 -15.79
CA ALA A 223 -4.21 -0.32 -14.60
C ALA A 223 -2.79 -0.81 -14.95
N MET A 224 -2.67 -1.83 -15.81
CA MET A 224 -1.37 -2.32 -16.27
C MET A 224 -0.62 -1.27 -17.10
N ARG A 225 -1.32 -0.56 -17.99
CA ARG A 225 -0.75 0.49 -18.83
C ARG A 225 -0.23 1.66 -17.98
N LEU A 226 -0.96 2.06 -16.94
CA LEU A 226 -0.52 3.08 -15.99
C LEU A 226 0.83 2.70 -15.38
N GLY A 227 0.98 1.46 -14.90
CA GLY A 227 2.23 0.95 -14.36
C GLY A 227 3.38 0.97 -15.37
N LEU A 228 3.11 0.62 -16.63
CA LEU A 228 4.11 0.68 -17.70
C LEU A 228 4.56 2.11 -17.99
N ILE A 229 3.65 3.09 -18.00
CA ILE A 229 3.97 4.51 -18.20
C ILE A 229 4.93 4.98 -17.10
N TYR A 230 4.64 4.70 -15.83
CA TYR A 230 5.51 5.06 -14.70
C TYR A 230 6.88 4.37 -14.73
N HIS A 231 6.97 3.18 -15.31
CA HIS A 231 8.22 2.44 -15.37
C HIS A 231 9.10 2.85 -16.56
N GLN A 232 8.49 3.13 -17.72
CA GLN A 232 9.20 3.33 -18.97
C GLN A 232 9.45 4.80 -19.32
N CYS A 233 8.58 5.73 -18.89
CA CYS A 233 8.69 7.12 -19.29
C CYS A 233 9.69 7.87 -18.39
N LYS A 234 10.80 8.29 -19.00
CA LYS A 234 11.80 9.14 -18.35
C LYS A 234 11.42 10.63 -18.38
N PHE A 235 10.67 11.04 -19.37
CA PHE A 235 10.28 12.45 -19.60
C PHE A 235 8.80 12.66 -19.30
N LYS A 236 8.50 13.76 -18.59
CA LYS A 236 7.14 14.12 -18.16
C LYS A 236 6.18 14.27 -19.34
N ASP A 237 6.60 14.95 -20.40
CA ASP A 237 5.75 15.23 -21.54
C ASP A 237 5.35 13.96 -22.31
N VAL A 238 6.29 13.00 -22.42
CA VAL A 238 6.02 11.68 -22.98
C VAL A 238 5.04 10.91 -22.11
N ALA A 239 5.19 10.98 -20.78
CA ALA A 239 4.26 10.33 -19.85
C ALA A 239 2.86 10.94 -19.95
N LEU A 240 2.73 12.26 -19.98
CA LEU A 240 1.44 12.95 -20.11
C LEU A 240 0.75 12.61 -21.44
N THR A 241 1.48 12.61 -22.56
CA THR A 241 0.94 12.21 -23.87
C THR A 241 0.41 10.77 -23.87
N ARG A 242 1.13 9.85 -23.18
CA ARG A 242 0.68 8.45 -23.06
C ARG A 242 -0.50 8.27 -22.11
N LEU A 243 -0.65 9.13 -21.09
CA LEU A 243 -1.80 9.12 -20.17
C LEU A 243 -3.06 9.68 -20.83
N ALA A 244 -2.92 10.63 -21.77
CA ALA A 244 -4.03 11.26 -22.48
C ALA A 244 -4.62 10.38 -23.61
N ARG A 245 -3.94 9.33 -24.02
CA ARG A 245 -4.38 8.32 -25.02
C ARG A 245 -5.03 7.12 -24.33
#